data_8c30c375e8d9c9c51ae297049e2e31b0
#
_entry.id   8c30c375e8d9c9c51ae297049e2e31b0
#
_cell.length_a   1.000
_cell.length_b   1.000
_cell.length_c   1.000
_cell.angle_alpha   90.00
_cell.angle_beta   90.00
_cell.angle_gamma   90.00
#
_symmetry.space_group_name_H-M   'P 1'
#
loop_
_entity.id
_entity.type
_entity.pdbx_description
1 polymer ?
#
loop_
_entity_poly.entity_id
_entity_poly.type
_entity_poly.pdbx_seq_one_letter_code
_entity_poly.pdbx_strand_id
1 'polypeptide(L)'
;MSEPLRNNCVIVLGMHRSGTSALARVINLLGADLGSDFLEPAADNPAGYWEHRAIYHIHERMLNALGRTWHTLFRFPQNWWNDERIDTYRAQLLRVLQQDFSGSPLWGIKDPRMCRLMPLWKDVFKELECDPYFIIMFRHPQEVATSLAARDGFSQDKSLLLWLIHFIESERETRGYPRVFVSFDSLMEDWHTQVARISKTLGFEWPRSLEDASGDISAHLKPSLRHHRTEPNAQTAGSLYAEAAAEVFRDLDNVSHGEEDLLSEVLTRVEERLTELWVSSSQELLIEDFKALQLRLAETDSWVKDRERDLAQCQSDLNHSRSRAEDVATRLQAVLDSRSWKLTAPLRRLRDLFVRDAD
;
A
#
# COMPACT_ATOMS: atom_id res chain seq x y z
N MET A 1 -23.77 -16.74 -8.26
CA MET A 1 -23.91 -16.09 -6.94
C MET A 1 -22.58 -16.33 -6.25
N SER A 2 -21.73 -15.31 -6.11
CA SER A 2 -20.47 -15.40 -5.33
C SER A 2 -20.84 -15.64 -3.86
N GLU A 3 -20.15 -16.58 -3.21
CA GLU A 3 -20.29 -16.74 -1.76
C GLU A 3 -19.98 -15.39 -1.06
N PRO A 4 -20.74 -15.03 -0.02
CA PRO A 4 -20.43 -13.82 0.74
C PRO A 4 -19.00 -13.94 1.31
N LEU A 5 -18.25 -12.83 1.29
CA LEU A 5 -16.98 -12.71 2.01
C LEU A 5 -17.22 -13.18 3.44
N ARG A 6 -16.49 -14.20 3.90
CA ARG A 6 -16.50 -14.55 5.31
C ARG A 6 -15.91 -13.40 6.10
N ASN A 7 -16.60 -13.01 7.14
CA ASN A 7 -16.70 -11.72 7.78
C ASN A 7 -15.47 -11.23 8.56
N ASN A 8 -14.29 -11.83 8.42
CA ASN A 8 -13.13 -11.45 9.24
C ASN A 8 -11.96 -10.99 8.37
N CYS A 9 -11.48 -9.79 8.64
CA CYS A 9 -10.27 -9.30 7.98
C CYS A 9 -9.27 -8.70 8.99
N VAL A 10 -7.98 -8.83 8.68
CA VAL A 10 -6.90 -8.27 9.49
C VAL A 10 -6.30 -7.07 8.77
N ILE A 11 -6.38 -5.92 9.38
CA ILE A 11 -5.89 -4.67 8.83
C ILE A 11 -4.62 -4.24 9.59
N VAL A 12 -3.50 -4.20 8.87
CA VAL A 12 -2.23 -3.74 9.42
C VAL A 12 -2.08 -2.24 9.17
N LEU A 13 -2.18 -1.48 10.24
CA LEU A 13 -1.94 -0.03 10.26
C LEU A 13 -0.55 0.27 10.80
N GLY A 14 -0.05 1.43 10.48
CA GLY A 14 1.22 1.96 10.97
C GLY A 14 1.89 2.85 9.93
N MET A 15 2.70 3.79 10.40
CA MET A 15 3.44 4.69 9.54
C MET A 15 4.41 3.93 8.63
N HIS A 16 4.69 4.48 7.47
CA HIS A 16 5.80 4.01 6.62
C HIS A 16 7.08 3.84 7.46
N ARG A 17 7.86 2.80 7.18
CA ARG A 17 9.13 2.46 7.87
C ARG A 17 8.98 1.99 9.33
N SER A 18 7.76 1.74 9.80
CA SER A 18 7.49 1.18 11.14
C SER A 18 7.49 -0.35 11.21
N GLY A 19 7.91 -1.04 10.16
CA GLY A 19 7.96 -2.52 10.14
C GLY A 19 6.66 -3.18 9.70
N THR A 20 5.69 -2.45 9.18
CA THR A 20 4.40 -2.98 8.70
C THR A 20 4.55 -4.06 7.63
N SER A 21 5.57 -3.97 6.75
CA SER A 21 5.85 -5.00 5.74
C SER A 21 6.34 -6.31 6.37
N ALA A 22 7.17 -6.24 7.41
CA ALA A 22 7.64 -7.42 8.14
C ALA A 22 6.46 -8.16 8.78
N LEU A 23 5.59 -7.43 9.47
CA LEU A 23 4.38 -8.00 10.08
C LEU A 23 3.41 -8.54 9.02
N ALA A 24 3.19 -7.80 7.91
CA ALA A 24 2.32 -8.27 6.83
C ALA A 24 2.78 -9.62 6.27
N ARG A 25 4.08 -9.81 6.07
CA ARG A 25 4.59 -11.13 5.66
C ARG A 25 4.39 -12.20 6.72
N VAL A 26 4.56 -11.88 7.99
CA VAL A 26 4.32 -12.82 9.08
C VAL A 26 2.87 -13.30 9.08
N ILE A 27 1.89 -12.40 9.02
CA ILE A 27 0.47 -12.81 9.00
C ILE A 27 0.10 -13.56 7.72
N ASN A 28 0.73 -13.23 6.59
CA ASN A 28 0.57 -13.99 5.35
C ASN A 28 1.12 -15.42 5.48
N LEU A 29 2.26 -15.62 6.11
CA LEU A 29 2.83 -16.95 6.40
C LEU A 29 1.96 -17.76 7.37
N LEU A 30 1.18 -17.10 8.20
CA LEU A 30 0.18 -17.70 9.10
C LEU A 30 -1.15 -17.99 8.39
N GLY A 31 -1.22 -17.75 7.09
CA GLY A 31 -2.36 -18.10 6.25
C GLY A 31 -3.41 -17.01 6.09
N ALA A 32 -3.17 -15.79 6.56
CA ALA A 32 -3.99 -14.64 6.17
C ALA A 32 -3.76 -14.34 4.68
N ASP A 33 -4.84 -14.28 3.92
CA ASP A 33 -4.79 -13.98 2.49
C ASP A 33 -4.62 -12.47 2.28
N LEU A 34 -3.46 -12.06 1.75
CA LEU A 34 -3.17 -10.67 1.40
C LEU A 34 -3.36 -10.40 -0.10
N GLY A 35 -3.90 -11.36 -0.85
CA GLY A 35 -3.96 -11.34 -2.30
C GLY A 35 -2.70 -11.91 -2.95
N SER A 36 -2.62 -11.81 -4.27
CA SER A 36 -1.51 -12.36 -5.07
C SER A 36 -0.75 -11.30 -5.89
N ASP A 37 -1.35 -10.13 -6.11
CA ASP A 37 -0.74 -9.04 -6.89
C ASP A 37 -0.20 -7.95 -5.96
N PHE A 38 1.10 -8.05 -5.65
CA PHE A 38 1.79 -7.11 -4.78
C PHE A 38 2.61 -6.07 -5.55
N LEU A 39 2.92 -4.95 -4.88
CA LEU A 39 3.95 -4.04 -5.35
C LEU A 39 5.31 -4.76 -5.41
N GLU A 40 6.04 -4.51 -6.50
CA GLU A 40 7.38 -5.08 -6.66
C GLU A 40 8.34 -4.60 -5.57
N PRO A 41 9.25 -5.46 -5.11
CA PRO A 41 10.33 -5.04 -4.24
C PRO A 41 11.16 -3.93 -4.89
N ALA A 42 11.67 -3.00 -4.06
CA ALA A 42 12.58 -1.94 -4.52
C ALA A 42 13.81 -1.85 -3.62
N ALA A 43 14.77 -1.03 -4.00
CA ALA A 43 16.05 -0.90 -3.31
C ALA A 43 15.90 -0.51 -1.83
N ASP A 44 14.88 0.27 -1.50
CA ASP A 44 14.56 0.68 -0.12
C ASP A 44 13.81 -0.40 0.68
N ASN A 45 13.23 -1.41 0.01
CA ASN A 45 12.56 -2.54 0.63
C ASN A 45 12.71 -3.83 -0.21
N PRO A 46 13.87 -4.45 -0.23
CA PRO A 46 14.15 -5.64 -1.04
C PRO A 46 13.36 -6.89 -0.59
N ALA A 47 12.85 -6.90 0.63
CA ALA A 47 11.98 -7.97 1.16
C ALA A 47 10.51 -7.86 0.68
N GLY A 48 10.18 -6.80 -0.06
CA GLY A 48 8.83 -6.54 -0.57
C GLY A 48 7.98 -5.67 0.35
N TYR A 49 7.05 -4.94 -0.26
CA TYR A 49 6.15 -4.05 0.48
C TYR A 49 4.95 -4.77 1.09
N TRP A 50 4.52 -5.88 0.49
CA TRP A 50 3.32 -6.64 0.89
C TRP A 50 2.06 -5.75 0.88
N GLU A 51 2.01 -4.83 -0.09
CA GLU A 51 0.88 -3.98 -0.40
C GLU A 51 0.20 -4.48 -1.67
N HIS A 52 -1.12 -4.65 -1.62
CA HIS A 52 -1.90 -5.07 -2.78
C HIS A 52 -1.86 -3.98 -3.86
N ARG A 53 -1.34 -4.30 -5.05
CA ARG A 53 -1.04 -3.33 -6.12
C ARG A 53 -2.24 -2.50 -6.53
N ALA A 54 -3.39 -3.13 -6.77
CA ALA A 54 -4.59 -2.41 -7.18
C ALA A 54 -5.09 -1.45 -6.10
N ILE A 55 -5.10 -1.87 -4.83
CA ILE A 55 -5.52 -1.04 -3.68
C ILE A 55 -4.56 0.14 -3.53
N TYR A 56 -3.26 -0.10 -3.59
CA TYR A 56 -2.24 0.95 -3.59
C TYR A 56 -2.52 2.04 -4.64
N HIS A 57 -2.77 1.64 -5.89
CA HIS A 57 -3.04 2.60 -6.95
C HIS A 57 -4.37 3.34 -6.77
N ILE A 58 -5.38 2.69 -6.19
CA ILE A 58 -6.65 3.36 -5.85
C ILE A 58 -6.39 4.42 -4.78
N HIS A 59 -5.65 4.10 -3.72
CA HIS A 59 -5.31 5.04 -2.65
C HIS A 59 -4.51 6.24 -3.17
N GLU A 60 -3.49 6.03 -4.01
CA GLU A 60 -2.71 7.12 -4.60
C GLU A 60 -3.57 8.05 -5.46
N ARG A 61 -4.43 7.50 -6.33
CA ARG A 61 -5.33 8.31 -7.15
C ARG A 61 -6.36 9.06 -6.31
N MET A 62 -6.88 8.43 -5.26
CA MET A 62 -7.83 9.05 -4.34
C MET A 62 -7.19 10.21 -3.57
N LEU A 63 -5.99 10.00 -3.03
CA LEU A 63 -5.23 11.06 -2.38
C LEU A 63 -4.97 12.22 -3.34
N ASN A 64 -4.56 11.94 -4.58
CA ASN A 64 -4.35 12.96 -5.59
C ASN A 64 -5.65 13.73 -5.94
N ALA A 65 -6.81 13.05 -6.03
CA ALA A 65 -8.10 13.69 -6.26
C ALA A 65 -8.51 14.63 -5.13
N LEU A 66 -8.04 14.37 -3.91
CA LEU A 66 -8.21 15.24 -2.74
C LEU A 66 -7.15 16.35 -2.66
N GLY A 67 -6.20 16.41 -3.60
CA GLY A 67 -5.05 17.32 -3.54
C GLY A 67 -4.11 16.98 -2.38
N ARG A 68 -3.97 15.70 -2.05
CA ARG A 68 -3.17 15.18 -0.93
C ARG A 68 -2.17 14.12 -1.41
N THR A 69 -1.22 13.85 -0.54
CA THR A 69 -0.28 12.72 -0.64
C THR A 69 -0.24 11.98 0.69
N TRP A 70 0.37 10.81 0.74
CA TRP A 70 0.56 10.09 2.00
C TRP A 70 1.36 10.90 3.05
N HIS A 71 2.23 11.82 2.60
CA HIS A 71 3.08 12.65 3.45
C HIS A 71 2.57 14.10 3.62
N THR A 72 1.33 14.38 3.26
CA THR A 72 0.70 15.67 3.51
C THR A 72 0.50 15.86 5.02
N LEU A 73 0.99 16.97 5.58
CA LEU A 73 0.89 17.28 7.00
C LEU A 73 -0.48 17.81 7.41
N PHE A 74 -1.26 18.31 6.47
CA PHE A 74 -2.57 18.89 6.75
C PHE A 74 -3.63 17.83 7.05
N ARG A 75 -4.56 18.18 7.93
CA ARG A 75 -5.78 17.41 8.13
C ARG A 75 -6.57 17.33 6.82
N PHE A 76 -7.22 16.21 6.60
CA PHE A 76 -8.16 16.10 5.49
C PHE A 76 -9.40 16.95 5.77
N PRO A 77 -10.10 17.45 4.75
CA PRO A 77 -11.36 18.14 4.92
C PRO A 77 -12.34 17.31 5.74
N GLN A 78 -13.18 17.96 6.54
CA GLN A 78 -14.19 17.24 7.29
C GLN A 78 -15.14 16.49 6.34
N ASN A 79 -15.48 15.25 6.66
CA ASN A 79 -16.35 14.39 5.86
C ASN A 79 -15.87 14.15 4.41
N TRP A 80 -14.55 14.25 4.14
CA TRP A 80 -13.97 14.06 2.81
C TRP A 80 -14.35 12.72 2.15
N TRP A 81 -14.61 11.69 2.94
CA TRP A 81 -15.00 10.36 2.44
C TRP A 81 -16.43 10.31 1.88
N ASN A 82 -17.24 11.36 2.11
CA ASN A 82 -18.57 11.55 1.52
C ASN A 82 -18.55 12.46 0.27
N ASP A 83 -17.38 12.85 -0.23
CA ASP A 83 -17.23 13.62 -1.46
C ASP A 83 -17.56 12.74 -2.67
N GLU A 84 -18.37 13.22 -3.61
CA GLU A 84 -18.78 12.49 -4.82
C GLU A 84 -17.58 11.98 -5.65
N ARG A 85 -16.44 12.69 -5.60
CA ARG A 85 -15.20 12.25 -6.25
C ARG A 85 -14.66 10.94 -5.66
N ILE A 86 -15.00 10.63 -4.41
CA ILE A 86 -14.52 9.45 -3.68
C ILE A 86 -15.37 8.21 -3.97
N ASP A 87 -16.63 8.36 -4.37
CA ASP A 87 -17.55 7.24 -4.63
C ASP A 87 -17.00 6.26 -5.70
N THR A 88 -16.37 6.80 -6.74
CA THR A 88 -15.73 5.96 -7.76
C THR A 88 -14.61 5.10 -7.19
N TYR A 89 -13.81 5.63 -6.27
CA TYR A 89 -12.72 4.88 -5.63
C TYR A 89 -13.25 3.87 -4.62
N ARG A 90 -14.30 4.21 -3.87
CA ARG A 90 -15.02 3.27 -2.99
C ARG A 90 -15.52 2.06 -3.79
N ALA A 91 -16.21 2.30 -4.91
CA ALA A 91 -16.69 1.24 -5.79
C ALA A 91 -15.56 0.38 -6.38
N GLN A 92 -14.39 0.97 -6.68
CA GLN A 92 -13.22 0.23 -7.14
C GLN A 92 -12.64 -0.65 -6.02
N LEU A 93 -12.53 -0.14 -4.78
CA LEU A 93 -12.08 -0.92 -3.63
C LEU A 93 -12.98 -2.13 -3.39
N LEU A 94 -14.29 -1.92 -3.32
CA LEU A 94 -15.27 -3.00 -3.14
C LEU A 94 -15.13 -4.08 -4.21
N ARG A 95 -14.97 -3.69 -5.48
CA ARG A 95 -14.77 -4.64 -6.59
C ARG A 95 -13.50 -5.46 -6.42
N VAL A 96 -12.37 -4.82 -6.11
CA VAL A 96 -11.09 -5.52 -5.89
C VAL A 96 -11.21 -6.49 -4.72
N LEU A 97 -11.78 -6.04 -3.60
CA LEU A 97 -11.94 -6.89 -2.42
C LEU A 97 -12.84 -8.10 -2.69
N GLN A 98 -13.94 -7.92 -3.41
CA GLN A 98 -14.83 -9.02 -3.81
C GLN A 98 -14.19 -9.98 -4.80
N GLN A 99 -13.35 -9.48 -5.72
CA GLN A 99 -12.69 -10.32 -6.72
C GLN A 99 -11.56 -11.16 -6.13
N ASP A 100 -10.74 -10.54 -5.26
CA ASP A 100 -9.46 -11.12 -4.87
C ASP A 100 -9.53 -11.87 -3.54
N PHE A 101 -10.55 -11.59 -2.69
CA PHE A 101 -10.65 -12.16 -1.34
C PHE A 101 -11.94 -12.97 -1.10
N SER A 102 -12.83 -13.08 -2.09
CA SER A 102 -14.03 -13.91 -1.94
C SER A 102 -13.65 -15.38 -1.69
N GLY A 103 -14.17 -15.95 -0.59
CA GLY A 103 -13.85 -17.32 -0.19
C GLY A 103 -12.65 -17.49 0.72
N SER A 104 -11.89 -16.43 0.98
CA SER A 104 -10.77 -16.47 1.95
C SER A 104 -11.31 -16.52 3.38
N PRO A 105 -10.91 -17.48 4.22
CA PRO A 105 -11.41 -17.61 5.60
C PRO A 105 -10.95 -16.45 6.49
N LEU A 106 -9.79 -15.89 6.21
CA LEU A 106 -9.21 -14.70 6.83
C LEU A 106 -8.40 -13.98 5.76
N TRP A 107 -8.82 -12.78 5.40
CA TRP A 107 -8.06 -11.93 4.49
C TRP A 107 -7.49 -10.71 5.20
N GLY A 108 -6.56 -10.01 4.57
CA GLY A 108 -5.96 -8.85 5.19
C GLY A 108 -5.41 -7.84 4.20
N ILE A 109 -5.29 -6.61 4.66
CA ILE A 109 -4.69 -5.51 3.91
C ILE A 109 -3.63 -4.82 4.75
N LYS A 110 -2.51 -4.53 4.12
CA LYS A 110 -1.49 -3.65 4.66
C LYS A 110 -1.20 -2.55 3.64
N ASP A 111 -1.53 -1.34 4.00
CA ASP A 111 -1.09 -0.12 3.33
C ASP A 111 -0.98 1.01 4.35
N PRO A 112 0.19 1.63 4.55
CA PRO A 112 0.35 2.73 5.51
C PRO A 112 -0.60 3.91 5.28
N ARG A 113 -1.08 4.12 4.05
CA ARG A 113 -2.06 5.17 3.71
C ARG A 113 -3.39 4.96 4.42
N MET A 114 -3.74 3.73 4.73
CA MET A 114 -4.97 3.40 5.45
C MET A 114 -5.07 4.09 6.81
N CYS A 115 -3.95 4.37 7.47
CA CYS A 115 -3.94 5.16 8.70
C CYS A 115 -4.77 6.43 8.57
N ARG A 116 -4.69 7.07 7.41
CA ARG A 116 -5.37 8.34 7.11
C ARG A 116 -6.68 8.17 6.34
N LEU A 117 -6.90 7.01 5.74
CA LEU A 117 -8.07 6.68 4.91
C LEU A 117 -9.12 5.87 5.67
N MET A 118 -8.92 5.62 6.96
CA MET A 118 -9.81 4.81 7.80
C MET A 118 -11.28 5.25 7.79
N PRO A 119 -11.66 6.55 7.75
CA PRO A 119 -13.06 6.92 7.63
C PRO A 119 -13.76 6.29 6.43
N LEU A 120 -13.12 6.27 5.24
CA LEU A 120 -13.64 5.58 4.06
C LEU A 120 -13.66 4.06 4.25
N TRP A 121 -12.61 3.48 4.82
CA TRP A 121 -12.51 2.04 5.02
C TRP A 121 -13.58 1.50 5.97
N LYS A 122 -14.02 2.28 6.97
CA LYS A 122 -15.16 1.88 7.82
C LYS A 122 -16.45 1.71 7.01
N ASP A 123 -16.71 2.59 6.05
CA ASP A 123 -17.84 2.43 5.15
C ASP A 123 -17.68 1.21 4.25
N VAL A 124 -16.47 0.96 3.72
CA VAL A 124 -16.16 -0.23 2.92
C VAL A 124 -16.38 -1.52 3.72
N PHE A 125 -15.92 -1.60 4.96
CA PHE A 125 -16.16 -2.77 5.82
C PHE A 125 -17.64 -2.99 6.09
N LYS A 126 -18.38 -1.91 6.33
CA LYS A 126 -19.82 -1.97 6.54
C LYS A 126 -20.57 -2.48 5.30
N GLU A 127 -20.20 -2.01 4.10
CA GLU A 127 -20.80 -2.45 2.84
C GLU A 127 -20.46 -3.93 2.52
N LEU A 128 -19.30 -4.41 2.95
CA LEU A 128 -18.89 -5.81 2.83
C LEU A 128 -19.43 -6.72 3.94
N GLU A 129 -20.13 -6.15 4.93
CA GLU A 129 -20.55 -6.86 6.13
C GLU A 129 -19.36 -7.58 6.82
N CYS A 130 -18.19 -6.93 6.85
CA CYS A 130 -16.94 -7.47 7.34
C CYS A 130 -16.56 -6.87 8.70
N ASP A 131 -16.12 -7.73 9.63
CA ASP A 131 -15.65 -7.35 10.96
C ASP A 131 -14.11 -7.22 10.94
N PRO A 132 -13.56 -5.99 10.95
CA PRO A 132 -12.12 -5.79 10.89
C PRO A 132 -11.45 -5.99 12.25
N TYR A 133 -10.33 -6.70 12.25
CA TYR A 133 -9.35 -6.77 13.32
C TYR A 133 -8.18 -5.84 12.99
N PHE A 134 -7.79 -4.96 13.89
CA PHE A 134 -6.72 -4.00 13.64
C PHE A 134 -5.44 -4.38 14.37
N ILE A 135 -4.32 -4.41 13.63
CA ILE A 135 -2.98 -4.51 14.19
C ILE A 135 -2.26 -3.20 13.90
N ILE A 136 -2.01 -2.41 14.95
CA ILE A 136 -1.35 -1.10 14.84
C ILE A 136 0.12 -1.30 15.15
N MET A 137 0.93 -1.26 14.08
CA MET A 137 2.38 -1.44 14.16
C MET A 137 3.07 -0.13 14.42
N PHE A 138 3.96 -0.11 15.41
CA PHE A 138 4.76 1.07 15.72
C PHE A 138 6.26 0.71 15.88
N ARG A 139 7.09 1.73 15.69
CA ARG A 139 8.54 1.66 15.84
C ARG A 139 9.03 2.96 16.45
N HIS A 140 10.22 2.95 17.04
CA HIS A 140 10.82 4.14 17.64
C HIS A 140 10.80 5.32 16.63
N PRO A 141 10.19 6.48 16.97
CA PRO A 141 9.95 7.57 16.02
C PRO A 141 11.23 8.12 15.39
N GLN A 142 12.34 8.13 16.12
CA GLN A 142 13.63 8.56 15.58
C GLN A 142 14.19 7.59 14.52
N GLU A 143 13.99 6.30 14.69
CA GLU A 143 14.41 5.30 13.68
C GLU A 143 13.59 5.46 12.40
N VAL A 144 12.28 5.74 12.55
CA VAL A 144 11.40 6.05 11.42
C VAL A 144 11.84 7.33 10.72
N ALA A 145 12.14 8.40 11.49
CA ALA A 145 12.61 9.67 10.95
C ALA A 145 13.94 9.53 10.20
N THR A 146 14.91 8.81 10.76
CA THR A 146 16.18 8.51 10.08
C THR A 146 15.97 7.76 8.78
N SER A 147 15.05 6.76 8.78
CA SER A 147 14.74 5.98 7.59
C SER A 147 14.03 6.79 6.50
N LEU A 148 13.15 7.73 6.87
CA LEU A 148 12.48 8.65 5.95
C LEU A 148 13.43 9.69 5.39
N ALA A 149 14.36 10.20 6.22
CA ALA A 149 15.41 11.10 5.74
C ALA A 149 16.27 10.43 4.67
N ALA A 150 16.66 9.16 4.87
CA ALA A 150 17.46 8.41 3.91
C ALA A 150 16.70 8.08 2.61
N ARG A 151 15.38 7.76 2.68
CA ARG A 151 14.57 7.37 1.52
C ARG A 151 14.00 8.59 0.77
N ASP A 152 13.45 9.56 1.50
CA ASP A 152 12.62 10.63 0.93
C ASP A 152 13.26 12.03 1.09
N GLY A 153 14.39 12.13 1.82
CA GLY A 153 15.04 13.41 2.10
C GLY A 153 14.25 14.32 3.06
N PHE A 154 13.32 13.75 3.84
CA PHE A 154 12.49 14.53 4.76
C PHE A 154 13.29 15.01 5.95
N SER A 155 12.97 16.23 6.43
CA SER A 155 13.49 16.72 7.71
C SER A 155 13.02 15.84 8.88
N GLN A 156 13.77 15.90 9.98
CA GLN A 156 13.42 15.16 11.19
C GLN A 156 12.04 15.56 11.70
N ASP A 157 11.75 16.85 11.79
CA ASP A 157 10.49 17.39 12.29
C ASP A 157 9.31 16.97 11.43
N LYS A 158 9.43 17.01 10.10
CA LYS A 158 8.42 16.50 9.17
C LYS A 158 8.16 15.01 9.41
N SER A 159 9.22 14.23 9.55
CA SER A 159 9.12 12.79 9.75
C SER A 159 8.45 12.42 11.07
N LEU A 160 8.80 13.12 12.15
CA LEU A 160 8.19 12.94 13.48
C LEU A 160 6.72 13.36 13.49
N LEU A 161 6.39 14.47 12.85
CA LEU A 161 5.00 14.91 12.73
C LEU A 161 4.17 13.93 11.89
N LEU A 162 4.71 13.39 10.80
CA LEU A 162 4.05 12.34 10.02
C LEU A 162 3.83 11.08 10.85
N TRP A 163 4.80 10.67 11.66
CA TRP A 163 4.67 9.54 12.57
C TRP A 163 3.52 9.76 13.57
N LEU A 164 3.48 10.95 14.20
CA LEU A 164 2.40 11.33 15.11
C LEU A 164 1.02 11.32 14.43
N ILE A 165 0.90 11.95 13.26
CA ILE A 165 -0.37 12.03 12.52
C ILE A 165 -0.90 10.63 12.19
N HIS A 166 -0.07 9.77 11.59
CA HIS A 166 -0.49 8.42 11.21
C HIS A 166 -0.90 7.60 12.43
N PHE A 167 -0.16 7.75 13.53
CA PHE A 167 -0.45 7.00 14.75
C PHE A 167 -1.73 7.48 15.42
N ILE A 168 -1.88 8.80 15.62
CA ILE A 168 -3.08 9.41 16.22
C ILE A 168 -4.32 9.08 15.40
N GLU A 169 -4.25 9.23 14.07
CA GLU A 169 -5.39 8.92 13.20
C GLU A 169 -5.72 7.42 13.24
N SER A 170 -4.74 6.53 13.23
CA SER A 170 -4.96 5.07 13.35
C SER A 170 -5.61 4.70 14.67
N GLU A 171 -5.12 5.23 15.77
CA GLU A 171 -5.64 4.95 17.11
C GLU A 171 -7.08 5.47 17.25
N ARG A 172 -7.32 6.73 16.87
CA ARG A 172 -8.64 7.37 16.96
C ARG A 172 -9.69 6.63 16.15
N GLU A 173 -9.35 6.30 14.89
CA GLU A 173 -10.31 5.69 13.96
C GLU A 173 -10.59 4.22 14.24
N THR A 174 -9.78 3.56 15.07
CA THR A 174 -9.96 2.16 15.45
C THR A 174 -10.53 1.98 16.87
N ARG A 175 -10.84 3.07 17.59
CA ARG A 175 -11.52 2.98 18.89
C ARG A 175 -12.85 2.24 18.75
N GLY A 176 -13.10 1.33 19.66
CA GLY A 176 -14.32 0.50 19.67
C GLY A 176 -14.28 -0.73 18.76
N TYR A 177 -13.21 -0.93 18.00
CA TYR A 177 -12.96 -2.16 17.25
C TYR A 177 -11.96 -3.07 17.98
N PRO A 178 -11.98 -4.39 17.74
CA PRO A 178 -10.91 -5.28 18.19
C PRO A 178 -9.57 -4.82 17.60
N ARG A 179 -8.62 -4.47 18.46
CA ARG A 179 -7.31 -3.95 18.04
C ARG A 179 -6.19 -4.37 18.96
N VAL A 180 -4.98 -4.35 18.45
CA VAL A 180 -3.76 -4.65 19.20
C VAL A 180 -2.61 -3.80 18.72
N PHE A 181 -1.79 -3.28 19.63
CA PHE A 181 -0.58 -2.52 19.32
C PHE A 181 0.63 -3.46 19.34
N VAL A 182 1.47 -3.37 18.31
CA VAL A 182 2.65 -4.25 18.15
C VAL A 182 3.88 -3.40 17.90
N SER A 183 4.87 -3.52 18.78
CA SER A 183 6.19 -2.91 18.59
C SER A 183 7.00 -3.70 17.55
N PHE A 184 7.68 -2.99 16.64
CA PHE A 184 8.62 -3.60 15.72
C PHE A 184 9.75 -4.33 16.44
N ASP A 185 10.26 -3.73 17.51
CA ASP A 185 11.33 -4.31 18.31
C ASP A 185 10.89 -5.61 18.97
N SER A 186 9.72 -5.62 19.61
CA SER A 186 9.16 -6.82 20.23
C SER A 186 8.87 -7.93 19.21
N LEU A 187 8.41 -7.56 18.00
CA LEU A 187 8.21 -8.53 16.91
C LEU A 187 9.54 -9.16 16.47
N MET A 188 10.60 -8.35 16.40
CA MET A 188 11.93 -8.84 15.99
C MET A 188 12.64 -9.63 17.06
N GLU A 189 12.37 -9.36 18.35
CA GLU A 189 12.96 -10.04 19.49
C GLU A 189 12.28 -11.38 19.78
N ASP A 190 10.94 -11.39 19.82
CA ASP A 190 10.14 -12.60 20.08
C ASP A 190 8.83 -12.56 19.29
N TRP A 191 8.92 -12.83 18.01
CA TRP A 191 7.75 -12.88 17.12
C TRP A 191 6.71 -13.92 17.58
N HIS A 192 7.16 -15.01 18.17
CA HIS A 192 6.29 -16.11 18.59
C HIS A 192 5.28 -15.64 19.66
N THR A 193 5.79 -15.00 20.71
CA THR A 193 4.96 -14.40 21.76
C THR A 193 4.07 -13.31 21.20
N GLN A 194 4.58 -12.44 20.29
CA GLN A 194 3.78 -11.36 19.71
C GLN A 194 2.62 -11.89 18.87
N VAL A 195 2.85 -12.88 18.02
CA VAL A 195 1.81 -13.48 17.17
C VAL A 195 0.74 -14.20 17.99
N ALA A 196 1.15 -14.93 19.04
CA ALA A 196 0.22 -15.56 19.98
C ALA A 196 -0.61 -14.51 20.74
N ARG A 197 0.00 -13.38 21.14
CA ARG A 197 -0.70 -12.25 21.77
C ARG A 197 -1.72 -11.61 20.82
N ILE A 198 -1.35 -11.42 19.55
CA ILE A 198 -2.27 -10.86 18.53
C ILE A 198 -3.54 -11.71 18.44
N SER A 199 -3.44 -13.01 18.19
CA SER A 199 -4.60 -13.88 18.03
C SER A 199 -5.44 -13.96 19.31
N LYS A 200 -4.79 -14.04 20.47
CA LYS A 200 -5.47 -14.04 21.77
C LYS A 200 -6.23 -12.75 22.04
N THR A 201 -5.61 -11.58 21.78
CA THR A 201 -6.24 -10.27 22.02
C THR A 201 -7.39 -10.00 21.07
N LEU A 202 -7.24 -10.38 19.81
CA LEU A 202 -8.26 -10.16 18.78
C LEU A 202 -9.34 -11.25 18.75
N GLY A 203 -9.14 -12.38 19.45
CA GLY A 203 -10.13 -13.44 19.59
C GLY A 203 -10.34 -14.31 18.35
N PHE A 204 -9.30 -14.51 17.55
CA PHE A 204 -9.34 -15.40 16.39
C PHE A 204 -8.13 -16.36 16.35
N GLU A 205 -8.22 -17.41 15.54
CA GLU A 205 -7.12 -18.32 15.29
C GLU A 205 -6.56 -18.12 13.88
N TRP A 206 -5.23 -18.21 13.75
CA TRP A 206 -4.59 -18.14 12.45
C TRP A 206 -4.93 -19.38 11.62
N PRO A 207 -5.17 -19.24 10.29
CA PRO A 207 -5.46 -20.38 9.42
C PRO A 207 -4.36 -21.45 9.39
N ARG A 208 -3.10 -21.04 9.57
CA ARG A 208 -1.95 -21.95 9.69
C ARG A 208 -1.38 -21.85 11.11
N SER A 209 -1.04 -22.98 11.72
CA SER A 209 -0.50 -23.00 13.07
C SER A 209 0.85 -22.28 13.18
N LEU A 210 1.17 -21.76 14.38
CA LEU A 210 2.47 -21.14 14.64
C LEU A 210 3.62 -22.15 14.45
N GLU A 211 3.40 -23.40 14.82
CA GLU A 211 4.39 -24.46 14.67
C GLU A 211 4.74 -24.72 13.21
N ASP A 212 3.72 -24.87 12.35
CA ASP A 212 3.91 -25.10 10.90
C ASP A 212 4.55 -23.91 10.20
N ALA A 213 4.27 -22.68 10.64
CA ALA A 213 4.78 -21.45 10.06
C ALA A 213 6.17 -21.03 10.59
N SER A 214 6.63 -21.65 11.70
CA SER A 214 7.79 -21.19 12.46
C SER A 214 9.07 -21.09 11.63
N GLY A 215 9.36 -22.09 10.80
CA GLY A 215 10.54 -22.09 9.95
C GLY A 215 10.54 -20.94 8.92
N ASP A 216 9.39 -20.70 8.30
CA ASP A 216 9.22 -19.65 7.29
C ASP A 216 9.31 -18.25 7.89
N ILE A 217 8.68 -18.06 9.06
CA ILE A 217 8.69 -16.77 9.78
C ILE A 217 10.11 -16.45 10.24
N SER A 218 10.80 -17.41 10.87
CA SER A 218 12.18 -17.23 11.34
C SER A 218 13.15 -16.96 10.17
N ALA A 219 12.92 -17.56 9.01
CA ALA A 219 13.69 -17.27 7.80
C ALA A 219 13.43 -15.87 7.24
N HIS A 220 12.23 -15.30 7.47
CA HIS A 220 11.86 -13.96 7.04
C HIS A 220 12.37 -12.89 8.01
N LEU A 221 12.13 -13.04 9.30
CA LEU A 221 12.48 -12.07 10.34
C LEU A 221 13.98 -12.13 10.69
N LYS A 222 14.82 -11.68 9.77
CA LYS A 222 16.29 -11.63 9.96
C LYS A 222 16.70 -10.32 10.63
N PRO A 223 17.77 -10.32 11.43
CA PRO A 223 18.34 -9.11 12.04
C PRO A 223 18.63 -8.00 11.02
N SER A 224 18.90 -8.37 9.75
CA SER A 224 19.13 -7.44 8.64
C SER A 224 17.91 -6.58 8.26
N LEU A 225 16.70 -6.92 8.70
CA LEU A 225 15.53 -6.05 8.53
C LEU A 225 15.58 -4.81 9.43
N ARG A 226 16.45 -4.80 10.43
CA ARG A 226 16.67 -3.65 11.32
C ARG A 226 17.84 -2.81 10.84
N HIS A 227 17.60 -1.86 9.94
CA HIS A 227 18.63 -1.05 9.31
C HIS A 227 19.13 0.11 10.22
N HIS A 228 18.34 0.55 11.18
CA HIS A 228 18.67 1.67 12.07
C HIS A 228 18.41 1.25 13.52
N ARG A 229 19.37 1.51 14.39
CA ARG A 229 19.25 1.41 15.85
C ARG A 229 19.49 2.77 16.44
N THR A 230 18.56 3.24 17.25
CA THR A 230 18.76 4.44 18.07
C THR A 230 19.33 4.01 19.41
N GLU A 231 20.44 4.61 19.83
CA GLU A 231 20.93 4.44 21.20
C GLU A 231 19.85 4.97 22.17
N PRO A 232 19.54 4.26 23.27
CA PRO A 232 18.46 4.63 24.19
C PRO A 232 18.57 6.04 24.79
N ASN A 233 19.76 6.66 24.70
CA ASN A 233 20.08 8.00 25.23
C ASN A 233 20.37 9.04 24.15
N ALA A 234 20.04 8.81 22.89
CA ALA A 234 20.16 9.86 21.87
C ALA A 234 19.23 11.02 22.26
N GLN A 235 19.80 12.05 22.88
CA GLN A 235 19.09 13.27 23.21
C GLN A 235 18.53 13.87 21.93
N THR A 236 17.23 13.77 21.76
CA THR A 236 16.50 14.49 20.72
C THR A 236 16.57 15.96 21.09
N ALA A 237 17.40 16.73 20.38
CA ALA A 237 17.47 18.16 20.58
C ALA A 237 16.09 18.78 20.34
N GLY A 238 15.42 19.15 21.40
CA GLY A 238 14.52 20.26 21.63
C GLY A 238 13.43 20.65 20.62
N SER A 239 13.02 19.75 19.70
CA SER A 239 11.84 20.05 18.88
C SER A 239 10.57 19.57 19.59
N LEU A 240 9.52 20.40 19.56
CA LEU A 240 8.22 20.08 20.14
C LEU A 240 7.63 18.76 19.58
N TYR A 241 7.93 18.44 18.33
CA TYR A 241 7.52 17.18 17.70
C TYR A 241 8.30 15.98 18.25
N ALA A 242 9.56 16.17 18.58
CA ALA A 242 10.39 15.15 19.20
C ALA A 242 9.94 14.84 20.63
N GLU A 243 9.60 15.86 21.40
CA GLU A 243 9.04 15.69 22.75
C GLU A 243 7.69 14.97 22.71
N ALA A 244 6.77 15.40 21.82
CA ALA A 244 5.46 14.78 21.65
C ALA A 244 5.57 13.31 21.18
N ALA A 245 6.44 13.01 20.23
CA ALA A 245 6.67 11.67 19.74
C ALA A 245 7.28 10.74 20.81
N ALA A 246 8.20 11.28 21.63
CA ALA A 246 8.78 10.54 22.75
C ALA A 246 7.77 10.27 23.87
N GLU A 247 6.87 11.22 24.15
CA GLU A 247 5.76 11.06 25.10
C GLU A 247 4.86 9.90 24.64
N VAL A 248 4.35 9.94 23.41
CA VAL A 248 3.48 8.91 22.85
C VAL A 248 4.19 7.55 22.81
N PHE A 249 5.46 7.50 22.39
CA PHE A 249 6.20 6.25 22.29
C PHE A 249 6.41 5.58 23.65
N ARG A 250 6.68 6.37 24.70
CA ARG A 250 6.84 5.86 26.06
C ARG A 250 5.57 5.19 26.58
N ASP A 251 4.42 5.79 26.29
CA ASP A 251 3.14 5.26 26.75
C ASP A 251 2.69 4.05 25.93
N LEU A 252 3.13 3.92 24.68
CA LEU A 252 2.96 2.72 23.86
C LEU A 252 3.62 1.46 24.44
N ASP A 253 4.78 1.61 25.06
CA ASP A 253 5.41 0.50 25.77
C ASP A 253 4.55 0.02 26.96
N ASN A 254 3.84 0.92 27.61
CA ASN A 254 2.92 0.59 28.73
C ASN A 254 1.64 -0.09 28.23
N VAL A 255 1.13 0.27 27.04
CA VAL A 255 -0.09 -0.32 26.45
C VAL A 255 0.10 -1.79 26.05
N SER A 256 1.30 -2.21 25.72
CA SER A 256 1.60 -3.64 25.53
C SER A 256 1.28 -4.46 26.80
N HIS A 257 1.02 -3.80 27.92
CA HIS A 257 0.64 -4.38 29.21
C HIS A 257 -0.84 -4.18 29.60
N GLY A 258 -1.69 -3.59 28.75
CA GLY A 258 -3.15 -3.54 28.94
C GLY A 258 -3.76 -2.18 29.33
N GLU A 259 -3.01 -1.10 29.26
CA GLU A 259 -3.47 0.26 29.65
C GLU A 259 -3.90 1.12 28.41
N GLU A 260 -4.84 0.62 27.60
CA GLU A 260 -5.25 1.32 26.36
C GLU A 260 -5.96 2.66 26.59
N ASP A 261 -6.72 2.80 27.69
CA ASP A 261 -7.45 4.03 28.00
C ASP A 261 -6.48 5.20 28.25
N LEU A 262 -5.35 4.92 28.93
CA LEU A 262 -4.33 5.93 29.21
C LEU A 262 -3.67 6.43 27.92
N LEU A 263 -3.41 5.54 26.97
CA LEU A 263 -2.88 5.94 25.66
C LEU A 263 -3.83 6.86 24.91
N SER A 264 -5.13 6.56 24.92
CA SER A 264 -6.14 7.38 24.25
C SER A 264 -6.21 8.81 24.83
N GLU A 265 -6.01 8.96 26.15
CA GLU A 265 -5.92 10.27 26.81
C GLU A 265 -4.65 11.03 26.41
N VAL A 266 -3.50 10.35 26.38
CA VAL A 266 -2.22 10.95 25.96
C VAL A 266 -2.30 11.42 24.52
N LEU A 267 -2.82 10.59 23.62
CA LEU A 267 -2.96 10.93 22.21
C LEU A 267 -3.90 12.10 21.98
N THR A 268 -4.98 12.19 22.74
CA THR A 268 -5.90 13.33 22.68
C THR A 268 -5.20 14.63 23.09
N ARG A 269 -4.46 14.65 24.21
CA ARG A 269 -3.67 15.81 24.64
C ARG A 269 -2.60 16.20 23.61
N VAL A 270 -1.91 15.21 23.04
CA VAL A 270 -0.89 15.47 22.01
C VAL A 270 -1.54 16.03 20.75
N GLU A 271 -2.70 15.53 20.32
CA GLU A 271 -3.44 16.05 19.18
C GLU A 271 -3.88 17.51 19.37
N GLU A 272 -4.38 17.86 20.55
CA GLU A 272 -4.74 19.23 20.91
C GLU A 272 -3.52 20.17 20.83
N ARG A 273 -2.40 19.76 21.45
CA ARG A 273 -1.13 20.49 21.42
C ARG A 273 -0.57 20.65 20.00
N LEU A 274 -0.64 19.61 19.18
CA LEU A 274 -0.25 19.70 17.76
C LEU A 274 -1.15 20.64 16.97
N THR A 275 -2.43 20.71 17.31
CA THR A 275 -3.38 21.62 16.66
C THR A 275 -3.02 23.08 16.94
N GLU A 276 -2.65 23.42 18.17
CA GLU A 276 -2.19 24.76 18.55
C GLU A 276 -0.87 25.11 17.84
N LEU A 277 0.06 24.14 17.74
CA LEU A 277 1.32 24.29 17.03
C LEU A 277 1.13 24.46 15.53
N TRP A 278 0.19 23.77 14.92
CA TRP A 278 -0.14 23.92 13.51
C TRP A 278 -0.57 25.33 13.14
N VAL A 279 -1.24 26.02 14.05
CA VAL A 279 -1.63 27.43 13.86
C VAL A 279 -0.42 28.36 13.94
N SER A 280 0.61 28.02 14.76
CA SER A 280 1.76 28.90 15.04
C SER A 280 3.01 28.63 14.18
N SER A 281 3.27 27.40 13.75
CA SER A 281 4.51 27.00 13.05
C SER A 281 4.30 26.62 11.57
N SER A 282 3.14 26.88 11.04
CA SER A 282 2.69 26.34 9.73
C SER A 282 3.48 26.85 8.52
N GLN A 283 4.22 27.96 8.63
CA GLN A 283 4.85 28.55 7.44
C GLN A 283 6.05 27.75 6.92
N GLU A 284 6.95 27.28 7.77
CA GLU A 284 8.15 26.53 7.33
C GLU A 284 7.80 25.13 6.79
N LEU A 285 6.92 24.40 7.49
CA LEU A 285 6.46 23.08 7.06
C LEU A 285 5.61 23.17 5.79
N LEU A 286 4.82 24.24 5.63
CA LEU A 286 4.09 24.58 4.40
C LEU A 286 5.02 24.79 3.21
N ILE A 287 6.14 25.49 3.43
CA ILE A 287 7.15 25.73 2.39
C ILE A 287 7.80 24.41 1.97
N GLU A 288 8.11 23.51 2.89
CA GLU A 288 8.64 22.17 2.56
C GLU A 288 7.64 21.35 1.76
N ASP A 289 6.37 21.28 2.17
CA ASP A 289 5.33 20.56 1.44
C ASP A 289 5.07 21.17 0.05
N PHE A 290 5.10 22.50 -0.06
CA PHE A 290 4.96 23.21 -1.33
C PHE A 290 6.13 22.91 -2.28
N LYS A 291 7.36 22.92 -1.79
CA LYS A 291 8.55 22.55 -2.58
C LYS A 291 8.49 21.09 -3.04
N ALA A 292 8.09 20.17 -2.15
CA ALA A 292 7.92 18.76 -2.50
C ALA A 292 6.84 18.54 -3.55
N LEU A 293 5.73 19.28 -3.48
CA LEU A 293 4.66 19.27 -4.48
C LEU A 293 5.13 19.82 -5.83
N GLN A 294 5.92 20.91 -5.83
CA GLN A 294 6.51 21.46 -7.06
C GLN A 294 7.47 20.47 -7.74
N LEU A 295 8.29 19.75 -6.94
CA LEU A 295 9.19 18.74 -7.47
C LEU A 295 8.41 17.57 -8.12
N ARG A 296 7.39 17.05 -7.43
CA ARG A 296 6.52 15.99 -7.98
C ARG A 296 5.76 16.42 -9.22
N LEU A 297 5.31 17.67 -9.28
CA LEU A 297 4.68 18.21 -10.48
C LEU A 297 5.65 18.18 -11.66
N ALA A 298 6.90 18.60 -11.44
CA ALA A 298 7.94 18.58 -12.47
C ALA A 298 8.29 17.15 -12.93
N GLU A 299 8.35 16.19 -11.99
CA GLU A 299 8.55 14.77 -12.30
C GLU A 299 7.38 14.18 -13.09
N THR A 300 6.15 14.53 -12.70
CA THR A 300 4.93 14.09 -13.41
C THR A 300 4.88 14.66 -14.82
N ASP A 301 5.20 15.93 -15.00
CA ASP A 301 5.28 16.59 -16.31
C ASP A 301 6.35 15.93 -17.21
N SER A 302 7.50 15.59 -16.64
CA SER A 302 8.54 14.84 -17.36
C SER A 302 8.04 13.46 -17.78
N TRP A 303 7.41 12.72 -16.88
CA TRP A 303 6.84 11.40 -17.16
C TRP A 303 5.75 11.45 -18.23
N VAL A 304 4.86 12.45 -18.21
CA VAL A 304 3.82 12.65 -19.23
C VAL A 304 4.48 12.88 -20.60
N LYS A 305 5.48 13.76 -20.67
CA LYS A 305 6.21 14.02 -21.92
C LYS A 305 6.92 12.80 -22.49
N ASP A 306 7.44 11.92 -21.62
CA ASP A 306 8.06 10.67 -22.04
C ASP A 306 6.99 9.71 -22.60
N ARG A 307 5.83 9.59 -21.94
CA ARG A 307 4.72 8.76 -22.42
C ARG A 307 4.13 9.28 -23.75
N GLU A 308 4.04 10.60 -23.93
CA GLU A 308 3.62 11.19 -25.20
C GLU A 308 4.60 10.85 -26.34
N ARG A 309 5.93 10.86 -26.07
CA ARG A 309 6.94 10.44 -27.05
C ARG A 309 6.82 8.95 -27.39
N ASP A 310 6.67 8.09 -26.40
CA ASP A 310 6.49 6.66 -26.61
C ASP A 310 5.22 6.37 -27.44
N LEU A 311 4.13 7.07 -27.13
CA LEU A 311 2.86 6.95 -27.87
C LEU A 311 3.02 7.39 -29.33
N ALA A 312 3.69 8.51 -29.57
CA ALA A 312 3.97 8.99 -30.92
C ALA A 312 4.83 8.00 -31.72
N GLN A 313 5.84 7.39 -31.07
CA GLN A 313 6.65 6.34 -31.68
C GLN A 313 5.81 5.09 -32.03
N CYS A 314 4.99 4.60 -31.09
CA CYS A 314 4.08 3.47 -31.34
C CYS A 314 3.11 3.75 -32.50
N GLN A 315 2.56 4.96 -32.58
CA GLN A 315 1.69 5.37 -33.69
C GLN A 315 2.43 5.36 -35.04
N SER A 316 3.67 5.85 -35.06
CA SER A 316 4.52 5.81 -36.25
C SER A 316 4.80 4.37 -36.71
N ASP A 317 5.17 3.49 -35.79
CA ASP A 317 5.44 2.09 -36.07
C ASP A 317 4.20 1.34 -36.57
N LEU A 318 3.03 1.62 -35.98
CA LEU A 318 1.76 1.09 -36.43
C LEU A 318 1.43 1.53 -37.87
N ASN A 319 1.64 2.81 -38.20
CA ASN A 319 1.41 3.34 -39.55
C ASN A 319 2.36 2.68 -40.58
N HIS A 320 3.63 2.48 -40.23
CA HIS A 320 4.59 1.78 -41.08
C HIS A 320 4.22 0.30 -41.29
N SER A 321 3.74 -0.38 -40.24
CA SER A 321 3.29 -1.77 -40.33
C SER A 321 2.04 -1.89 -41.21
N ARG A 322 1.08 -0.95 -41.07
CA ARG A 322 -0.13 -0.88 -41.89
C ARG A 322 0.20 -0.67 -43.37
N SER A 323 1.08 0.30 -43.65
CA SER A 323 1.52 0.56 -45.05
C SER A 323 2.19 -0.66 -45.68
N ARG A 324 3.05 -1.38 -44.93
CA ARG A 324 3.65 -2.64 -45.39
C ARG A 324 2.61 -3.73 -45.67
N ALA A 325 1.60 -3.85 -44.80
CA ALA A 325 0.53 -4.81 -44.99
C ALA A 325 -0.29 -4.51 -46.25
N GLU A 326 -0.58 -3.24 -46.49
CA GLU A 326 -1.29 -2.77 -47.71
C GLU A 326 -0.50 -3.03 -48.99
N ASP A 327 0.84 -2.81 -48.95
CA ASP A 327 1.74 -3.12 -50.11
C ASP A 327 1.79 -4.63 -50.37
N VAL A 328 1.92 -5.45 -49.34
CA VAL A 328 1.87 -6.92 -49.49
C VAL A 328 0.52 -7.40 -50.02
N ALA A 329 -0.59 -6.84 -49.53
CA ALA A 329 -1.93 -7.16 -50.02
C ALA A 329 -2.08 -6.82 -51.49
N THR A 330 -1.58 -5.64 -51.91
CA THR A 330 -1.61 -5.19 -53.32
C THR A 330 -0.78 -6.12 -54.21
N ARG A 331 0.43 -6.49 -53.80
CA ARG A 331 1.28 -7.44 -54.52
C ARG A 331 0.63 -8.84 -54.62
N LEU A 332 0.03 -9.31 -53.51
CA LEU A 332 -0.69 -10.57 -53.52
C LEU A 332 -1.87 -10.55 -54.50
N GLN A 333 -2.63 -9.48 -54.50
CA GLN A 333 -3.73 -9.29 -55.45
C GLN A 333 -3.24 -9.28 -56.92
N ALA A 334 -2.15 -8.59 -57.21
CA ALA A 334 -1.53 -8.58 -58.54
C ALA A 334 -1.10 -9.98 -58.98
N VAL A 335 -0.54 -10.80 -58.06
CA VAL A 335 -0.18 -12.19 -58.34
C VAL A 335 -1.43 -13.04 -58.65
N LEU A 336 -2.47 -12.91 -57.83
CA LEU A 336 -3.73 -13.63 -58.00
C LEU A 336 -4.45 -13.28 -59.32
N ASP A 337 -4.29 -12.03 -59.78
CA ASP A 337 -4.88 -11.58 -61.02
C ASP A 337 -4.02 -11.88 -62.25
N SER A 338 -2.80 -12.28 -62.09
CA SER A 338 -1.87 -12.60 -63.19
C SER A 338 -2.40 -13.76 -64.05
N ARG A 339 -2.14 -13.68 -65.37
CA ARG A 339 -2.50 -14.74 -66.33
C ARG A 339 -1.88 -16.09 -65.94
N SER A 340 -0.64 -16.08 -65.45
CA SER A 340 0.07 -17.29 -65.04
C SER A 340 -0.60 -17.97 -63.84
N TRP A 341 -1.02 -17.20 -62.83
CA TRP A 341 -1.75 -17.74 -61.67
C TRP A 341 -3.11 -18.31 -62.04
N LYS A 342 -3.83 -17.64 -62.94
CA LYS A 342 -5.17 -18.10 -63.39
C LYS A 342 -5.04 -19.38 -64.26
N LEU A 343 -4.05 -19.47 -65.13
CA LEU A 343 -3.78 -20.63 -65.98
C LEU A 343 -3.33 -21.87 -65.20
N THR A 344 -2.62 -21.70 -64.10
CA THR A 344 -2.16 -22.82 -63.24
C THR A 344 -3.16 -23.20 -62.13
N ALA A 345 -4.32 -22.57 -62.06
CA ALA A 345 -5.35 -22.85 -61.05
C ALA A 345 -5.82 -24.33 -61.03
N PRO A 346 -6.04 -25.01 -62.17
CA PRO A 346 -6.44 -26.42 -62.16
C PRO A 346 -5.36 -27.35 -61.56
N LEU A 347 -4.08 -27.06 -61.80
CA LEU A 347 -2.94 -27.84 -61.27
C LEU A 347 -2.81 -27.67 -59.73
N ARG A 348 -3.06 -26.48 -59.19
CA ARG A 348 -3.04 -26.25 -57.73
C ARG A 348 -4.22 -26.98 -57.05
N ARG A 349 -5.40 -26.98 -57.65
CA ARG A 349 -6.55 -27.73 -57.11
C ARG A 349 -6.29 -29.24 -57.08
N LEU A 350 -5.61 -29.79 -58.08
CA LEU A 350 -5.18 -31.20 -58.09
C LEU A 350 -4.17 -31.48 -56.95
N ARG A 351 -3.16 -30.63 -56.79
CA ARG A 351 -2.20 -30.78 -55.69
C ARG A 351 -2.87 -30.77 -54.31
N ASP A 352 -3.81 -29.85 -54.08
CA ASP A 352 -4.47 -29.69 -52.78
C ASP A 352 -5.43 -30.86 -52.45
N LEU A 353 -5.91 -31.60 -53.47
CA LEU A 353 -6.58 -32.88 -53.31
C LEU A 353 -5.61 -34.01 -52.84
N PHE A 354 -4.39 -34.05 -53.36
CA PHE A 354 -3.41 -35.04 -52.94
C PHE A 354 -2.73 -34.76 -51.60
N VAL A 355 -2.74 -33.52 -51.11
CA VAL A 355 -2.18 -33.15 -49.78
C VAL A 355 -3.19 -33.36 -48.66
N ARG A 356 -4.52 -33.34 -48.93
CA ARG A 356 -5.55 -33.62 -47.91
C ARG A 356 -5.69 -35.08 -47.51
N ASP A 357 -5.13 -36.00 -48.30
CA ASP A 357 -5.17 -37.45 -48.01
C ASP A 357 -3.90 -37.92 -47.28
N ALA A 358 -3.01 -37.00 -46.81
CA ALA A 358 -1.73 -37.35 -46.18
C ALA A 358 -1.61 -36.87 -44.72
N ASP A 359 -2.62 -36.28 -44.14
CA ASP A 359 -2.81 -35.99 -42.72
C ASP A 359 -4.07 -36.76 -42.22
#